data_54793b7dd28891eed335f8c118306f67
#
_entry.id   54793b7dd28891eed335f8c118306f67
#
_cell.length_a   1.000
_cell.length_b   1.000
_cell.length_c   1.000
_cell.angle_alpha   90.00
_cell.angle_beta   90.00
_cell.angle_gamma   90.00
#
_symmetry.space_group_name_H-M   'P 1'
#
loop_
_entity.id
_entity.type
_entity.pdbx_description
1 polymer ?
#
loop_
_entity_poly.entity_id
_entity_poly.type
_entity_poly.pdbx_seq_one_letter_code
_entity_poly.pdbx_strand_id
1 'polypeptide(L)'
;MTDKQRAAKVLELLAERYPDLETHLIAESPWELLVATVLAAQCTDKRVNQVTPELFRRWPDPAALAQATIPELEEVIHSVGFYHSKAKHLIAAAQLVVKEFNGETPNTMKDLIKLPGVARKTANVVLWGGFGINEGLAVDTHVKRISGRLGLTKHTDPVDIEKDLVKLFPQSEWGKVNHRMVWF
;
A
#
# COMPACT_ATOMS: atom_id res chain seq x y z
N MET A 1 -6.69 29.37 -14.29
CA MET A 1 -5.70 28.51 -13.56
C MET A 1 -5.57 27.22 -14.33
N THR A 2 -4.35 26.86 -14.76
CA THR A 2 -4.07 25.59 -15.44
C THR A 2 -4.14 24.42 -14.46
N ASP A 3 -4.26 23.18 -14.97
CA ASP A 3 -4.30 21.99 -14.10
C ASP A 3 -3.01 21.82 -13.29
N LYS A 4 -1.84 22.15 -13.86
CA LYS A 4 -0.56 22.17 -13.14
C LYS A 4 -0.53 23.22 -12.01
N GLN A 5 -1.04 24.42 -12.26
CA GLN A 5 -1.15 25.47 -11.23
C GLN A 5 -2.10 25.05 -10.10
N ARG A 6 -3.20 24.37 -10.46
CA ARG A 6 -4.15 23.83 -9.48
C ARG A 6 -3.51 22.73 -8.63
N ALA A 7 -2.82 21.79 -9.28
CA ALA A 7 -2.12 20.73 -8.57
C ALA A 7 -1.03 21.26 -7.63
N ALA A 8 -0.25 22.25 -8.06
CA ALA A 8 0.75 22.89 -7.21
C ALA A 8 0.12 23.54 -5.97
N LYS A 9 -1.01 24.24 -6.13
CA LYS A 9 -1.73 24.87 -5.00
C LYS A 9 -2.34 23.83 -4.07
N VAL A 10 -2.86 22.73 -4.61
CA VAL A 10 -3.36 21.60 -3.81
C VAL A 10 -2.24 20.98 -2.99
N LEU A 11 -1.07 20.76 -3.60
CA LEU A 11 0.09 20.20 -2.90
C LEU A 11 0.56 21.09 -1.75
N GLU A 12 0.65 22.40 -1.99
CA GLU A 12 0.99 23.41 -0.97
C GLU A 12 0.03 23.35 0.22
N LEU A 13 -1.28 23.42 -0.03
CA LEU A 13 -2.31 23.41 1.01
C LEU A 13 -2.36 22.08 1.77
N LEU A 14 -2.18 20.96 1.08
CA LEU A 14 -2.09 19.64 1.73
C LEU A 14 -0.84 19.52 2.59
N ALA A 15 0.29 20.08 2.15
CA ALA A 15 1.54 20.06 2.91
C ALA A 15 1.46 20.95 4.17
N GLU A 16 0.83 22.11 4.06
CA GLU A 16 0.57 23.02 5.18
C GLU A 16 -0.38 22.40 6.21
N ARG A 17 -1.47 21.77 5.74
CA ARG A 17 -2.50 21.20 6.61
C ARG A 17 -2.08 19.88 7.26
N TYR A 18 -1.29 19.08 6.56
CA TYR A 18 -0.84 17.76 6.96
C TYR A 18 0.68 17.64 6.78
N PRO A 19 1.48 18.33 7.64
CA PRO A 19 2.95 18.32 7.53
C PRO A 19 3.53 16.94 7.84
N ASP A 20 2.98 16.25 8.84
CA ASP A 20 3.44 14.96 9.28
C ASP A 20 2.76 13.84 8.46
N LEU A 21 3.57 12.89 8.01
CA LEU A 21 3.12 11.77 7.19
C LEU A 21 3.41 10.47 7.94
N GLU A 22 2.67 10.26 9.02
CA GLU A 22 2.73 8.97 9.69
C GLU A 22 1.89 7.94 8.93
N THR A 23 2.50 6.80 8.65
CA THR A 23 1.75 5.62 8.18
C THR A 23 1.00 5.05 9.37
N HIS A 24 -0.29 4.81 9.22
CA HIS A 24 -1.09 4.20 10.29
C HIS A 24 -0.75 2.72 10.50
N LEU A 25 -0.20 2.06 9.49
CA LEU A 25 0.27 0.69 9.59
C LEU A 25 1.64 0.66 10.26
N ILE A 26 1.75 -0.09 11.36
CA ILE A 26 3.00 -0.31 12.08
C ILE A 26 3.75 -1.45 11.39
N ALA A 27 4.95 -1.15 10.87
CA ALA A 27 5.80 -2.11 10.18
C ALA A 27 7.27 -1.68 10.32
N GLU A 28 8.15 -2.63 10.60
CA GLU A 28 9.59 -2.40 10.80
C GLU A 28 10.42 -2.75 9.57
N SER A 29 9.81 -3.40 8.58
CA SER A 29 10.48 -3.82 7.35
C SER A 29 9.55 -3.70 6.13
N PRO A 30 10.10 -3.67 4.88
CA PRO A 30 9.29 -3.73 3.68
C PRO A 30 8.39 -4.96 3.59
N TRP A 31 8.84 -6.12 4.12
CA TRP A 31 8.02 -7.32 4.22
C TRP A 31 6.81 -7.13 5.13
N GLU A 32 7.04 -6.64 6.32
CA GLU A 32 5.96 -6.36 7.27
C GLU A 32 4.97 -5.35 6.71
N LEU A 33 5.45 -4.29 6.04
CA LEU A 33 4.59 -3.31 5.38
C LEU A 33 3.76 -3.94 4.26
N LEU A 34 4.33 -4.86 3.46
CA LEU A 34 3.61 -5.59 2.43
C LEU A 34 2.49 -6.43 3.04
N VAL A 35 2.80 -7.23 4.06
CA VAL A 35 1.83 -8.07 4.77
C VAL A 35 0.72 -7.21 5.39
N ALA A 36 1.08 -6.16 6.12
CA ALA A 36 0.13 -5.25 6.74
C ALA A 36 -0.77 -4.56 5.70
N THR A 37 -0.21 -4.13 4.56
CA THR A 37 -0.98 -3.48 3.49
C THR A 37 -1.95 -4.46 2.81
N VAL A 38 -1.58 -5.73 2.62
CA VAL A 38 -2.49 -6.77 2.13
C VAL A 38 -3.63 -7.01 3.14
N LEU A 39 -3.31 -7.05 4.43
CA LEU A 39 -4.33 -7.20 5.49
C LEU A 39 -5.25 -5.98 5.58
N ALA A 40 -4.77 -4.78 5.29
CA ALA A 40 -5.56 -3.53 5.33
C ALA A 40 -6.60 -3.41 4.20
N ALA A 41 -6.54 -4.24 3.16
CA ALA A 41 -7.56 -4.25 2.12
C ALA A 41 -8.96 -4.52 2.73
N GLN A 42 -9.87 -3.53 2.66
CA GLN A 42 -11.21 -3.57 3.27
C GLN A 42 -11.19 -3.87 4.78
N CYS A 43 -10.18 -3.37 5.48
CA CYS A 43 -10.04 -3.46 6.93
C CYS A 43 -9.42 -2.17 7.45
N THR A 44 -9.70 -1.82 8.71
CA THR A 44 -9.10 -0.64 9.34
C THR A 44 -7.66 -0.92 9.76
N ASP A 45 -6.77 0.08 9.62
CA ASP A 45 -5.38 -0.02 10.06
C ASP A 45 -5.26 -0.37 11.55
N LYS A 46 -6.16 0.19 12.39
CA LYS A 46 -6.25 -0.16 13.80
C LYS A 46 -6.44 -1.67 14.01
N ARG A 47 -7.31 -2.32 13.22
CA ARG A 47 -7.52 -3.76 13.32
C ARG A 47 -6.30 -4.54 12.84
N VAL A 48 -5.68 -4.10 11.75
CA VAL A 48 -4.45 -4.71 11.25
C VAL A 48 -3.35 -4.65 12.32
N ASN A 49 -3.12 -3.49 12.90
CA ASN A 49 -2.11 -3.30 13.96
C ASN A 49 -2.37 -4.10 15.24
N GLN A 50 -3.59 -4.62 15.46
CA GLN A 50 -3.90 -5.52 16.55
C GLN A 50 -3.49 -6.97 16.29
N VAL A 51 -3.43 -7.40 15.03
CA VAL A 51 -3.11 -8.78 14.66
C VAL A 51 -1.66 -8.97 14.20
N THR A 52 -1.05 -7.95 13.63
CA THR A 52 0.32 -8.02 13.08
C THR A 52 1.40 -8.34 14.12
N PRO A 53 1.36 -7.88 15.38
CA PRO A 53 2.37 -8.26 16.38
C PRO A 53 2.45 -9.76 16.60
N GLU A 54 1.31 -10.45 16.75
CA GLU A 54 1.29 -11.90 16.90
C GLU A 54 1.68 -12.62 15.61
N LEU A 55 1.27 -12.08 14.45
CA LEU A 55 1.63 -12.63 13.15
C LEU A 55 3.16 -12.62 12.97
N PHE A 56 3.82 -11.46 13.19
CA PHE A 56 5.26 -11.33 13.01
C PHE A 56 6.06 -12.02 14.10
N ARG A 57 5.50 -12.18 15.28
CA ARG A 57 6.11 -13.03 16.33
C ARG A 57 6.18 -14.49 15.90
N ARG A 58 5.14 -15.03 15.22
CA ARG A 58 5.11 -16.42 14.74
C ARG A 58 5.90 -16.59 13.44
N TRP A 59 5.79 -15.63 12.53
CA TRP A 59 6.39 -15.67 11.19
C TRP A 59 7.07 -14.35 10.87
N PRO A 60 8.29 -14.13 11.35
CA PRO A 60 8.99 -12.85 11.26
C PRO A 60 9.45 -12.47 9.86
N ASP A 61 9.56 -13.41 8.96
CA ASP A 61 10.10 -13.22 7.62
C ASP A 61 9.35 -14.05 6.55
N PRO A 62 9.62 -13.84 5.26
CA PRO A 62 9.01 -14.62 4.19
C PRO A 62 9.24 -16.13 4.31
N ALA A 63 10.43 -16.57 4.75
CA ALA A 63 10.75 -17.97 4.84
C ALA A 63 9.90 -18.67 5.92
N ALA A 64 9.73 -18.02 7.07
CA ALA A 64 8.87 -18.52 8.13
C ALA A 64 7.40 -18.57 7.69
N LEU A 65 6.87 -17.47 7.07
CA LEU A 65 5.48 -17.44 6.64
C LEU A 65 5.18 -18.41 5.49
N ALA A 66 6.16 -18.70 4.63
CA ALA A 66 6.03 -19.70 3.57
C ALA A 66 5.78 -21.13 4.10
N GLN A 67 6.13 -21.41 5.34
CA GLN A 67 5.93 -22.70 6.02
C GLN A 67 4.62 -22.76 6.83
N ALA A 68 3.95 -21.64 7.02
CA ALA A 68 2.69 -21.58 7.75
C ALA A 68 1.60 -22.39 7.03
N THR A 69 0.76 -23.05 7.81
CA THR A 69 -0.46 -23.65 7.26
C THR A 69 -1.60 -22.61 7.21
N ILE A 70 -2.54 -22.80 6.28
CA ILE A 70 -3.69 -21.91 6.16
C ILE A 70 -4.45 -21.82 7.49
N PRO A 71 -4.81 -22.92 8.19
CA PRO A 71 -5.53 -22.83 9.45
C PRO A 71 -4.80 -22.04 10.54
N GLU A 72 -3.48 -22.19 10.66
CA GLU A 72 -2.67 -21.46 11.66
C GLU A 72 -2.67 -19.95 11.38
N LEU A 73 -2.53 -19.56 10.11
CA LEU A 73 -2.56 -18.14 9.76
C LEU A 73 -3.96 -17.55 9.90
N GLU A 74 -5.00 -18.29 9.51
CA GLU A 74 -6.40 -17.89 9.69
C GLU A 74 -6.75 -17.69 11.16
N GLU A 75 -6.25 -18.51 12.08
CA GLU A 75 -6.42 -18.35 13.52
C GLU A 75 -5.93 -16.97 14.00
N VAL A 76 -4.78 -16.53 13.50
CA VAL A 76 -4.20 -15.23 13.90
C VAL A 76 -4.96 -14.05 13.29
N ILE A 77 -5.35 -14.16 12.01
CA ILE A 77 -5.94 -13.03 11.27
C ILE A 77 -7.47 -13.08 11.15
N HIS A 78 -8.17 -13.99 11.85
CA HIS A 78 -9.62 -14.21 11.72
C HIS A 78 -10.47 -12.95 11.91
N SER A 79 -9.99 -11.98 12.69
CA SER A 79 -10.68 -10.71 12.93
C SER A 79 -10.53 -9.69 11.78
N VAL A 80 -9.71 -10.00 10.77
CA VAL A 80 -9.51 -9.18 9.57
C VAL A 80 -10.49 -9.62 8.49
N GLY A 81 -11.18 -8.68 7.85
CA GLY A 81 -12.13 -9.01 6.77
C GLY A 81 -11.48 -9.82 5.65
N PHE A 82 -12.21 -10.79 5.10
CA PHE A 82 -11.73 -11.68 4.02
C PHE A 82 -10.49 -12.52 4.39
N TYR A 83 -10.34 -12.88 5.67
CA TYR A 83 -9.16 -13.54 6.18
C TYR A 83 -8.83 -14.87 5.48
N HIS A 84 -9.80 -15.65 5.03
CA HIS A 84 -9.56 -16.88 4.26
C HIS A 84 -8.78 -16.63 2.96
N SER A 85 -9.18 -15.61 2.20
CA SER A 85 -8.50 -15.24 0.97
C SER A 85 -7.13 -14.63 1.25
N LYS A 86 -7.04 -13.79 2.29
CA LYS A 86 -5.78 -13.15 2.70
C LYS A 86 -4.76 -14.15 3.19
N ALA A 87 -5.15 -15.16 3.98
CA ALA A 87 -4.25 -16.22 4.41
C ALA A 87 -3.64 -16.97 3.22
N LYS A 88 -4.47 -17.38 2.27
CA LYS A 88 -3.99 -18.04 1.04
C LYS A 88 -3.02 -17.16 0.24
N HIS A 89 -3.37 -15.88 0.04
CA HIS A 89 -2.53 -14.95 -0.70
C HIS A 89 -1.19 -14.69 0.00
N LEU A 90 -1.19 -14.49 1.31
CA LEU A 90 0.02 -14.19 2.08
C LEU A 90 1.00 -15.37 2.08
N ILE A 91 0.52 -16.60 2.28
CA ILE A 91 1.37 -17.80 2.21
C ILE A 91 1.93 -17.97 0.80
N ALA A 92 1.09 -17.84 -0.24
CA ALA A 92 1.55 -17.95 -1.62
C ALA A 92 2.52 -16.83 -2.02
N ALA A 93 2.31 -15.61 -1.53
CA ALA A 93 3.24 -14.49 -1.73
C ALA A 93 4.58 -14.76 -1.04
N ALA A 94 4.58 -15.26 0.20
CA ALA A 94 5.78 -15.64 0.93
C ALA A 94 6.57 -16.73 0.20
N GLN A 95 5.89 -17.79 -0.27
CA GLN A 95 6.50 -18.85 -1.06
C GLN A 95 7.14 -18.33 -2.34
N LEU A 96 6.47 -17.39 -3.03
CA LEU A 96 7.01 -16.79 -4.25
C LEU A 96 8.23 -15.91 -3.95
N VAL A 97 8.20 -15.14 -2.85
CA VAL A 97 9.33 -14.30 -2.40
C VAL A 97 10.55 -15.18 -2.10
N VAL A 98 10.36 -16.30 -1.41
CA VAL A 98 11.46 -17.25 -1.15
C VAL A 98 11.98 -17.84 -2.44
N LYS A 99 11.09 -18.27 -3.34
CA LYS A 99 11.46 -18.98 -4.56
C LYS A 99 12.15 -18.11 -5.61
N GLU A 100 11.63 -16.90 -5.84
CA GLU A 100 12.05 -16.05 -6.97
C GLU A 100 12.91 -14.85 -6.55
N PHE A 101 12.85 -14.45 -5.27
CA PHE A 101 13.53 -13.27 -4.76
C PHE A 101 14.46 -13.55 -3.57
N ASN A 102 14.88 -14.82 -3.38
CA ASN A 102 15.82 -15.25 -2.33
C ASN A 102 15.38 -14.85 -0.90
N GLY A 103 14.07 -14.74 -0.65
CA GLY A 103 13.54 -14.33 0.64
C GLY A 103 13.51 -12.81 0.87
N GLU A 104 13.93 -12.01 -0.10
CA GLU A 104 13.89 -10.54 -0.02
C GLU A 104 12.64 -9.97 -0.68
N THR A 105 12.01 -9.00 -0.05
CA THR A 105 10.85 -8.32 -0.63
C THR A 105 11.28 -7.57 -1.91
N PRO A 106 10.64 -7.84 -3.08
CA PRO A 106 11.00 -7.16 -4.30
C PRO A 106 10.70 -5.65 -4.21
N ASN A 107 11.54 -4.85 -4.86
CA ASN A 107 11.50 -3.39 -4.81
C ASN A 107 11.18 -2.73 -6.17
N THR A 108 10.50 -3.46 -7.06
CA THR A 108 9.99 -2.91 -8.34
C THR A 108 8.50 -3.16 -8.46
N MET A 109 7.78 -2.27 -9.14
CA MET A 109 6.36 -2.46 -9.46
C MET A 109 6.11 -3.78 -10.18
N LYS A 110 6.95 -4.06 -11.18
CA LYS A 110 6.86 -5.27 -12.02
C LYS A 110 6.90 -6.56 -11.19
N ASP A 111 7.73 -6.60 -10.16
CA ASP A 111 7.92 -7.80 -9.37
C ASP A 111 6.90 -7.89 -8.22
N LEU A 112 6.58 -6.75 -7.57
CA LEU A 112 5.57 -6.71 -6.53
C LEU A 112 4.19 -7.17 -7.01
N ILE A 113 3.76 -6.77 -8.21
CA ILE A 113 2.45 -7.19 -8.74
C ILE A 113 2.37 -8.66 -9.16
N LYS A 114 3.49 -9.39 -9.19
CA LYS A 114 3.48 -10.86 -9.35
C LYS A 114 3.02 -11.57 -8.08
N LEU A 115 3.17 -10.91 -6.92
CA LEU A 115 2.84 -11.52 -5.64
C LEU A 115 1.32 -11.64 -5.47
N PRO A 116 0.80 -12.81 -5.11
CA PRO A 116 -0.62 -13.00 -4.83
C PRO A 116 -1.14 -12.01 -3.78
N GLY A 117 -2.28 -11.37 -4.07
CA GLY A 117 -2.87 -10.35 -3.19
C GLY A 117 -2.27 -8.95 -3.31
N VAL A 118 -1.26 -8.74 -4.14
CA VAL A 118 -0.60 -7.45 -4.33
C VAL A 118 -1.07 -6.82 -5.64
N ALA A 119 -1.95 -5.84 -5.53
CA ALA A 119 -2.36 -5.00 -6.64
C ALA A 119 -1.45 -3.77 -6.76
N ARG A 120 -1.57 -3.02 -7.88
CA ARG A 120 -0.77 -1.82 -8.15
C ARG A 120 -0.80 -0.80 -6.99
N LYS A 121 -1.96 -0.58 -6.37
CA LYS A 121 -2.09 0.31 -5.20
C LYS A 121 -1.24 -0.17 -4.04
N THR A 122 -1.30 -1.46 -3.71
CA THR A 122 -0.47 -2.08 -2.65
C THR A 122 1.01 -1.95 -2.97
N ALA A 123 1.41 -2.24 -4.21
CA ALA A 123 2.80 -2.10 -4.65
C ALA A 123 3.32 -0.67 -4.50
N ASN A 124 2.54 0.35 -4.88
CA ASN A 124 2.93 1.76 -4.70
C ASN A 124 3.13 2.12 -3.22
N VAL A 125 2.27 1.62 -2.32
CA VAL A 125 2.42 1.84 -0.87
C VAL A 125 3.70 1.21 -0.34
N VAL A 126 4.00 -0.03 -0.75
CA VAL A 126 5.20 -0.75 -0.32
C VAL A 126 6.48 -0.12 -0.88
N LEU A 127 6.47 0.27 -2.16
CA LEU A 127 7.61 0.94 -2.79
C LEU A 127 7.96 2.25 -2.08
N TRP A 128 6.95 3.08 -1.83
CA TRP A 128 7.20 4.35 -1.16
C TRP A 128 7.50 4.18 0.32
N GLY A 129 6.66 3.46 1.07
CA GLY A 129 6.78 3.34 2.53
C GLY A 129 7.93 2.42 2.97
N GLY A 130 8.23 1.36 2.22
CA GLY A 130 9.26 0.38 2.55
C GLY A 130 10.62 0.68 1.96
N PHE A 131 10.68 1.33 0.79
CA PHE A 131 11.93 1.55 0.06
C PHE A 131 12.21 3.01 -0.28
N GLY A 132 11.28 3.93 -0.02
CA GLY A 132 11.42 5.33 -0.43
C GLY A 132 11.33 5.55 -1.95
N ILE A 133 10.81 4.58 -2.69
CA ILE A 133 10.74 4.60 -4.16
C ILE A 133 9.38 5.13 -4.62
N ASN A 134 9.39 6.21 -5.40
CA ASN A 134 8.21 6.77 -6.06
C ASN A 134 8.14 6.28 -7.52
N GLU A 135 7.62 5.07 -7.75
CA GLU A 135 7.43 4.49 -9.10
C GLU A 135 6.02 4.79 -9.66
N GLY A 136 5.08 5.11 -8.79
CA GLY A 136 3.72 5.50 -9.12
C GLY A 136 3.02 6.20 -7.95
N LEU A 137 1.78 6.65 -8.17
CA LEU A 137 0.93 7.27 -7.19
C LEU A 137 -0.20 6.32 -6.81
N ALA A 138 -0.28 5.93 -5.53
CA ALA A 138 -1.34 5.05 -5.06
C ALA A 138 -2.70 5.74 -5.13
N VAL A 139 -3.63 5.19 -5.91
CA VAL A 139 -4.99 5.72 -6.06
C VAL A 139 -5.96 4.82 -5.29
N ASP A 140 -6.44 5.32 -4.17
CA ASP A 140 -7.51 4.73 -3.39
C ASP A 140 -8.85 5.48 -3.57
N THR A 141 -9.84 5.14 -2.79
CA THR A 141 -11.16 5.80 -2.83
C THR A 141 -11.10 7.28 -2.44
N HIS A 142 -10.17 7.68 -1.55
CA HIS A 142 -9.96 9.07 -1.15
C HIS A 142 -9.32 9.86 -2.29
N VAL A 143 -8.19 9.38 -2.83
CA VAL A 143 -7.51 10.01 -3.96
C VAL A 143 -8.46 10.15 -5.15
N LYS A 144 -9.19 9.08 -5.52
CA LYS A 144 -10.20 9.11 -6.59
C LYS A 144 -11.24 10.20 -6.36
N ARG A 145 -11.86 10.25 -5.18
CA ARG A 145 -12.90 11.21 -4.83
C ARG A 145 -12.37 12.66 -4.85
N ILE A 146 -11.23 12.88 -4.22
CA ILE A 146 -10.67 14.22 -4.02
C ILE A 146 -10.12 14.77 -5.34
N SER A 147 -9.34 13.98 -6.09
CA SER A 147 -8.80 14.40 -7.37
C SER A 147 -9.89 14.76 -8.39
N GLY A 148 -10.98 14.00 -8.41
CA GLY A 148 -12.15 14.31 -9.22
C GLY A 148 -12.84 15.61 -8.79
N ARG A 149 -13.07 15.82 -7.48
CA ARG A 149 -13.67 17.07 -6.95
C ARG A 149 -12.81 18.29 -7.19
N LEU A 150 -11.50 18.14 -7.12
CA LEU A 150 -10.54 19.21 -7.39
C LEU A 150 -10.32 19.46 -8.89
N GLY A 151 -10.93 18.65 -9.77
CA GLY A 151 -10.77 18.76 -11.21
C GLY A 151 -9.34 18.45 -11.70
N LEU A 152 -8.62 17.58 -10.99
CA LEU A 152 -7.28 17.10 -11.35
C LEU A 152 -7.34 15.94 -12.36
N THR A 153 -8.47 15.27 -12.44
CA THR A 153 -8.78 14.21 -13.40
C THR A 153 -10.26 14.18 -13.72
N LYS A 154 -10.60 13.65 -14.89
CA LYS A 154 -11.98 13.34 -15.30
C LYS A 154 -12.22 11.82 -15.35
N HIS A 155 -11.19 11.02 -15.13
CA HIS A 155 -11.27 9.57 -15.16
C HIS A 155 -11.86 9.03 -13.85
N THR A 156 -12.40 7.81 -13.94
CA THR A 156 -12.96 7.06 -12.80
C THR A 156 -12.21 5.76 -12.54
N ASP A 157 -11.43 5.29 -13.48
CA ASP A 157 -10.55 4.14 -13.31
C ASP A 157 -9.28 4.54 -12.55
N PRO A 158 -8.86 3.80 -11.51
CA PRO A 158 -7.69 4.14 -10.72
C PRO A 158 -6.38 4.24 -11.51
N VAL A 159 -6.21 3.40 -12.53
CA VAL A 159 -4.98 3.40 -13.35
C VAL A 159 -4.92 4.66 -14.21
N ASP A 160 -6.04 5.09 -14.78
CA ASP A 160 -6.09 6.30 -15.59
C ASP A 160 -5.99 7.57 -14.72
N ILE A 161 -6.57 7.56 -13.52
CA ILE A 161 -6.38 8.62 -12.51
C ILE A 161 -4.90 8.74 -12.15
N GLU A 162 -4.21 7.62 -11.86
CA GLU A 162 -2.77 7.63 -11.59
C GLU A 162 -1.99 8.28 -12.73
N LYS A 163 -2.26 7.90 -14.00
CA LYS A 163 -1.62 8.48 -15.19
C LYS A 163 -1.80 9.99 -15.30
N ASP A 164 -2.96 10.52 -14.89
CA ASP A 164 -3.19 11.96 -14.88
C ASP A 164 -2.40 12.63 -13.76
N LEU A 165 -2.48 12.09 -12.54
CA LEU A 165 -1.88 12.71 -11.36
C LEU A 165 -0.34 12.71 -11.40
N VAL A 166 0.29 11.66 -11.92
CA VAL A 166 1.76 11.63 -12.07
C VAL A 166 2.30 12.68 -13.06
N LYS A 167 1.47 13.17 -13.99
CA LYS A 167 1.84 14.28 -14.88
C LYS A 167 1.71 15.65 -14.22
N LEU A 168 0.89 15.74 -13.17
CA LEU A 168 0.57 16.99 -12.49
C LEU A 168 1.44 17.22 -11.25
N PHE A 169 1.76 16.18 -10.51
CA PHE A 169 2.57 16.24 -9.29
C PHE A 169 4.03 15.86 -9.55
N PRO A 170 5.00 16.51 -8.88
CA PRO A 170 6.39 16.08 -8.91
C PRO A 170 6.54 14.64 -8.39
N GLN A 171 7.44 13.87 -8.98
CA GLN A 171 7.67 12.47 -8.61
C GLN A 171 8.00 12.30 -7.11
N SER A 172 8.77 13.21 -6.54
CA SER A 172 9.13 13.21 -5.12
C SER A 172 7.94 13.31 -4.16
N GLU A 173 6.78 13.75 -4.67
CA GLU A 173 5.57 13.96 -3.86
C GLU A 173 4.50 12.87 -4.03
N TRP A 174 4.66 11.91 -4.97
CA TRP A 174 3.60 10.95 -5.29
C TRP A 174 3.12 10.13 -4.09
N GLY A 175 4.04 9.58 -3.29
CA GLY A 175 3.67 8.86 -2.07
C GLY A 175 2.99 9.75 -1.04
N LYS A 176 3.52 10.96 -0.82
CA LYS A 176 2.98 11.94 0.12
C LYS A 176 1.58 12.43 -0.26
N VAL A 177 1.31 12.61 -1.56
CA VAL A 177 -0.01 13.04 -2.07
C VAL A 177 -1.09 12.04 -1.67
N ASN A 178 -0.84 10.74 -1.85
CA ASN A 178 -1.78 9.70 -1.42
C ASN A 178 -2.08 9.82 0.09
N HIS A 179 -1.05 9.84 0.92
CA HIS A 179 -1.21 9.94 2.38
C HIS A 179 -1.98 11.18 2.81
N ARG A 180 -1.61 12.36 2.30
CA ARG A 180 -2.30 13.61 2.64
C ARG A 180 -3.76 13.63 2.20
N MET A 181 -4.09 13.03 1.06
CA MET A 181 -5.47 12.94 0.59
C MET A 181 -6.31 11.96 1.43
N VAL A 182 -5.71 10.97 2.07
CA VAL A 182 -6.43 10.08 3.01
C VAL A 182 -6.87 10.86 4.25
N TRP A 183 -6.05 11.81 4.71
CA TRP A 183 -6.37 12.65 5.88
C TRP A 183 -7.36 13.80 5.58
N PHE A 184 -7.47 14.21 4.33
CA PHE A 184 -8.37 15.28 3.89
C PHE A 184 -9.84 14.83 3.83
#